data_3de663d36824628675eb1aab13c0484e
#
_entry.id   3de663d36824628675eb1aab13c0484e
#
_cell.length_a   1.000
_cell.length_b   1.000
_cell.length_c   1.000
_cell.angle_alpha   90.00
_cell.angle_beta   90.00
_cell.angle_gamma   90.00
#
_symmetry.space_group_name_H-M   'P 1'
#
loop_
_entity.id
_entity.type
_entity.pdbx_description
1 polymer ?
#
loop_
_entity_poly.entity_id
_entity_poly.type
_entity_poly.pdbx_seq_one_letter_code
_entity_poly.pdbx_strand_id
1 'polypeptide(L)'
;MIDILLEQKPDINLEQLKELIEEKKRKIGAGYLTDQGALFLVAADLGASFDNVQRTKRGIKDLYIGARDLDLTVRLLSTYPIRVFTKKDTNERIENRTISVYDAGGSIKVRLWDNLTHVIEENRLKPGDLIQLNNCYVKSALNGKPIINIGEGGNIYPYEGNDITIPDLDGITSNIDNVKSEKENAVISGLISSIPRIIEFTDSRGERKKSLQTMLSNDSGDRKLRVALWNIDEDSLPKFFQINFPVRIIGARIKEGNLQYGNGDYEIHGDEGTIIELKEKPQDYEVHSIRIITDGRTENGTVNYIGIDKDKNLVYVNFQGISDKVTLNSIMDCIPSRIFGNMVFLKEDSYLELVENDSFPGLEECISKIKDIKTVGDSYIIESIILQQPNTTQVNTKNGELVSVADTLIGDDTGEIRLVGWRDSSNELEKLKVGDRVRIIGVLLNTGREGKLELTLRKDSSISNLL
;
A
#
# COMPACT_ATOMS: atom_id res chain seq x y z
N MET A 1 2.88 -39.75 12.11
CA MET A 1 4.14 -39.33 12.79
C MET A 1 4.43 -40.26 13.97
N ILE A 2 3.50 -40.42 14.90
CA ILE A 2 3.68 -41.37 16.03
C ILE A 2 3.97 -42.79 15.47
N ASP A 3 3.23 -43.25 14.51
CA ASP A 3 3.41 -44.58 13.91
C ASP A 3 4.79 -44.73 13.25
N ILE A 4 5.27 -43.69 12.56
CA ILE A 4 6.59 -43.67 11.91
C ILE A 4 7.71 -43.71 12.94
N LEU A 5 7.53 -43.04 14.09
CA LEU A 5 8.52 -43.07 15.17
C LEU A 5 8.55 -44.46 15.82
N LEU A 6 7.40 -45.07 16.05
CA LEU A 6 7.28 -46.39 16.59
C LEU A 6 7.87 -47.46 15.65
N GLU A 7 7.74 -47.28 14.34
CA GLU A 7 8.39 -48.14 13.34
C GLU A 7 9.94 -47.99 13.37
N GLN A 8 10.45 -46.79 13.54
CA GLN A 8 11.89 -46.54 13.62
C GLN A 8 12.48 -46.96 14.98
N LYS A 9 11.68 -47.00 16.04
CA LYS A 9 12.07 -47.30 17.40
C LYS A 9 11.13 -48.37 18.00
N PRO A 10 11.24 -49.61 17.58
CA PRO A 10 10.36 -50.70 18.03
C PRO A 10 10.48 -51.03 19.53
N ASP A 11 11.54 -50.55 20.19
CA ASP A 11 11.77 -50.68 21.61
C ASP A 11 10.88 -49.78 22.48
N ILE A 12 10.15 -48.84 21.87
CA ILE A 12 9.29 -47.91 22.59
C ILE A 12 7.83 -48.16 22.19
N ASN A 13 6.98 -48.31 23.21
CA ASN A 13 5.54 -48.41 22.96
C ASN A 13 4.84 -47.05 23.02
N LEU A 14 3.57 -47.02 22.60
CA LEU A 14 2.77 -45.78 22.53
C LEU A 14 2.61 -45.10 23.89
N GLU A 15 2.52 -45.81 24.97
CA GLU A 15 2.38 -45.27 26.33
C GLU A 15 3.67 -44.60 26.79
N GLN A 16 4.80 -45.25 26.59
CA GLN A 16 6.13 -44.69 26.87
C GLN A 16 6.41 -43.42 26.05
N LEU A 17 6.00 -43.42 24.77
CA LEU A 17 6.14 -42.22 23.90
C LEU A 17 5.30 -41.08 24.44
N LYS A 18 4.07 -41.29 24.87
CA LYS A 18 3.23 -40.26 25.48
C LYS A 18 3.84 -39.72 26.78
N GLU A 19 4.41 -40.54 27.61
CA GLU A 19 5.10 -40.11 28.82
C GLU A 19 6.32 -39.24 28.51
N LEU A 20 7.12 -39.62 27.53
CA LEU A 20 8.26 -38.81 27.06
C LEU A 20 7.82 -37.45 26.50
N ILE A 21 6.71 -37.40 25.78
CA ILE A 21 6.13 -36.15 25.27
C ILE A 21 5.73 -35.26 26.45
N GLU A 22 5.02 -35.79 27.44
CA GLU A 22 4.58 -35.02 28.60
C GLU A 22 5.76 -34.59 29.50
N GLU A 23 6.76 -35.43 29.63
CA GLU A 23 8.00 -35.08 30.35
C GLU A 23 8.74 -33.93 29.63
N LYS A 24 8.83 -33.98 28.29
CA LYS A 24 9.48 -32.94 27.50
C LYS A 24 8.74 -31.62 27.62
N LYS A 25 7.40 -31.64 27.57
CA LYS A 25 6.56 -30.48 27.81
C LYS A 25 6.76 -29.87 29.20
N ARG A 26 6.84 -30.70 30.24
CA ARG A 26 7.10 -30.22 31.59
C ARG A 26 8.48 -29.59 31.74
N LYS A 27 9.52 -30.17 31.12
CA LYS A 27 10.90 -29.62 31.18
C LYS A 27 11.06 -28.26 30.51
N ILE A 28 10.27 -28.01 29.44
CA ILE A 28 10.33 -26.75 28.68
C ILE A 28 9.39 -25.68 29.26
N GLY A 29 8.35 -26.10 29.96
CA GLY A 29 7.37 -25.23 30.60
C GLY A 29 5.98 -25.31 29.95
N ALA A 30 4.94 -25.15 30.77
CA ALA A 30 3.56 -25.23 30.35
C ALA A 30 3.23 -24.15 29.31
N GLY A 31 2.62 -24.54 28.19
CA GLY A 31 2.18 -23.63 27.12
C GLY A 31 3.24 -23.29 26.05
N TYR A 32 4.46 -23.82 26.14
CA TYR A 32 5.53 -23.55 25.17
C TYR A 32 5.63 -24.58 24.04
N LEU A 33 5.04 -25.76 24.20
CA LEU A 33 5.10 -26.84 23.23
C LEU A 33 3.73 -27.47 23.01
N THR A 34 3.40 -27.68 21.74
CA THR A 34 2.31 -28.59 21.36
C THR A 34 2.79 -30.04 21.50
N ASP A 35 1.87 -31.01 21.53
CA ASP A 35 2.22 -32.45 21.55
C ASP A 35 3.09 -32.83 20.37
N GLN A 36 2.82 -32.23 19.21
CA GLN A 36 3.57 -32.45 17.98
C GLN A 36 4.99 -31.85 18.05
N GLY A 37 5.15 -30.64 18.60
CA GLY A 37 6.46 -30.05 18.87
C GLY A 37 7.30 -30.86 19.85
N ALA A 38 6.66 -31.36 20.92
CA ALA A 38 7.31 -32.24 21.89
C ALA A 38 7.70 -33.58 21.25
N LEU A 39 6.87 -34.14 20.35
CA LEU A 39 7.18 -35.37 19.62
C LEU A 39 8.45 -35.22 18.74
N PHE A 40 8.64 -34.06 18.07
CA PHE A 40 9.86 -33.81 17.30
C PHE A 40 11.11 -33.79 18.19
N LEU A 41 11.01 -33.17 19.35
CA LEU A 41 12.15 -33.12 20.29
C LEU A 41 12.46 -34.49 20.88
N VAL A 42 11.44 -35.27 21.21
CA VAL A 42 11.60 -36.65 21.68
C VAL A 42 12.21 -37.51 20.57
N ALA A 43 11.76 -37.37 19.32
CA ALA A 43 12.37 -38.07 18.18
C ALA A 43 13.85 -37.76 18.01
N ALA A 44 14.23 -36.47 18.11
CA ALA A 44 15.63 -36.05 18.05
C ALA A 44 16.47 -36.65 19.20
N ASP A 45 15.93 -36.65 20.42
CA ASP A 45 16.61 -37.27 21.59
C ASP A 45 16.80 -38.79 21.43
N LEU A 46 15.87 -39.44 20.76
CA LEU A 46 15.92 -40.87 20.43
C LEU A 46 16.77 -41.20 19.20
N GLY A 47 17.35 -40.16 18.54
CA GLY A 47 18.12 -40.32 17.31
C GLY A 47 17.28 -40.83 16.13
N ALA A 48 15.99 -40.55 16.15
CA ALA A 48 15.08 -40.78 15.03
C ALA A 48 14.92 -39.52 14.20
N SER A 49 14.77 -39.64 12.87
CA SER A 49 14.55 -38.51 12.00
C SER A 49 13.28 -38.70 11.17
N PHE A 50 12.56 -37.62 10.96
CA PHE A 50 11.38 -37.60 10.09
C PHE A 50 11.70 -37.14 8.66
N ASP A 51 12.98 -37.19 8.22
CA ASP A 51 13.48 -36.65 6.97
C ASP A 51 12.82 -37.25 5.71
N ASN A 52 12.18 -38.42 5.82
CA ASN A 52 11.45 -39.09 4.74
C ASN A 52 9.92 -38.92 4.80
N VAL A 53 9.41 -38.19 5.78
CA VAL A 53 8.00 -37.83 5.77
C VAL A 53 7.85 -36.75 4.70
N GLN A 54 7.04 -37.02 3.65
CA GLN A 54 6.61 -36.02 2.69
C GLN A 54 6.41 -34.70 3.45
N ARG A 55 7.06 -33.60 3.02
CA ARG A 55 6.94 -32.26 3.59
C ARG A 55 5.45 -31.95 3.70
N THR A 56 4.82 -32.39 4.79
CA THR A 56 3.43 -32.03 5.10
C THR A 56 3.44 -30.50 5.21
N LYS A 57 2.60 -29.84 4.46
CA LYS A 57 2.42 -28.39 4.53
C LYS A 57 2.22 -28.03 6.01
N ARG A 58 3.27 -27.52 6.66
CA ARG A 58 3.20 -27.10 8.06
C ARG A 58 2.44 -25.78 8.10
N GLY A 59 1.46 -25.69 8.99
CA GLY A 59 0.74 -24.45 9.24
C GLY A 59 1.35 -23.67 10.41
N ILE A 60 0.92 -22.41 10.58
CA ILE A 60 1.35 -21.55 11.69
C ILE A 60 1.10 -22.20 13.05
N LYS A 61 0.02 -22.93 13.21
CA LYS A 61 -0.32 -23.66 14.47
C LYS A 61 0.69 -24.74 14.85
N ASP A 62 1.47 -25.23 13.88
CA ASP A 62 2.43 -26.32 14.09
C ASP A 62 3.85 -25.79 14.40
N LEU A 63 4.02 -24.46 14.45
CA LEU A 63 5.29 -23.81 14.70
C LEU A 63 5.61 -23.79 16.20
N TYR A 64 6.88 -24.02 16.52
CA TYR A 64 7.41 -23.92 17.86
C TYR A 64 8.75 -23.17 17.86
N ILE A 65 9.09 -22.57 19.01
CA ILE A 65 10.37 -21.86 19.16
C ILE A 65 11.52 -22.85 19.00
N GLY A 66 12.45 -22.55 18.08
CA GLY A 66 13.58 -23.42 17.72
C GLY A 66 13.39 -24.20 16.43
N ALA A 67 12.19 -24.21 15.82
CA ALA A 67 11.96 -24.82 14.52
C ALA A 67 12.83 -24.11 13.44
N ARG A 68 13.38 -24.89 12.51
CA ARG A 68 14.27 -24.43 11.43
C ARG A 68 13.92 -25.08 10.10
N ASP A 69 14.51 -24.56 9.02
CA ASP A 69 14.37 -25.07 7.64
C ASP A 69 12.89 -25.22 7.24
N LEU A 70 12.13 -24.14 7.52
CA LEU A 70 10.70 -24.12 7.29
C LEU A 70 10.39 -23.39 5.97
N ASP A 71 9.55 -24.01 5.16
CA ASP A 71 8.88 -23.36 4.04
C ASP A 71 7.39 -23.26 4.36
N LEU A 72 6.84 -22.06 4.23
CA LEU A 72 5.46 -21.77 4.62
C LEU A 72 4.73 -21.05 3.49
N THR A 73 3.53 -21.49 3.17
CA THR A 73 2.57 -20.74 2.36
C THR A 73 1.59 -20.07 3.30
N VAL A 74 1.51 -18.74 3.22
CA VAL A 74 0.69 -17.91 4.13
C VAL A 74 0.10 -16.73 3.36
N ARG A 75 -0.83 -16.00 3.96
CA ARG A 75 -1.26 -14.70 3.43
C ARG A 75 -0.67 -13.55 4.24
N LEU A 76 -0.30 -12.48 3.54
CA LEU A 76 0.08 -11.22 4.16
C LEU A 76 -1.13 -10.62 4.90
N LEU A 77 -0.97 -10.21 6.13
CA LEU A 77 -2.01 -9.54 6.89
C LEU A 77 -1.74 -8.04 7.02
N SER A 78 -0.56 -7.67 7.48
CA SER A 78 -0.18 -6.28 7.70
C SER A 78 1.34 -6.09 7.66
N THR A 79 1.75 -4.85 7.44
CA THR A 79 3.16 -4.48 7.27
C THR A 79 3.48 -3.30 8.19
N TYR A 80 4.59 -3.39 8.91
CA TYR A 80 5.08 -2.33 9.80
C TYR A 80 6.13 -1.47 9.09
N PRO A 81 6.37 -0.24 9.55
CA PRO A 81 7.44 0.61 9.03
C PRO A 81 8.82 -0.03 9.18
N ILE A 82 9.72 0.31 8.26
CA ILE A 82 11.13 -0.07 8.34
C ILE A 82 11.78 0.70 9.49
N ARG A 83 12.53 -0.01 10.33
CA ARG A 83 13.31 0.55 11.43
C ARG A 83 14.78 0.34 11.19
N VAL A 84 15.56 1.38 11.39
CA VAL A 84 17.01 1.38 11.20
C VAL A 84 17.71 1.33 12.56
N PHE A 85 18.65 0.42 12.69
CA PHE A 85 19.49 0.27 13.88
C PHE A 85 20.97 0.36 13.49
N THR A 86 21.77 0.89 14.40
CA THR A 86 23.22 0.86 14.24
C THR A 86 23.78 -0.15 15.24
N LYS A 87 24.52 -1.15 14.75
CA LYS A 87 25.24 -2.10 15.63
C LYS A 87 26.29 -1.35 16.46
N LYS A 88 26.25 -1.54 17.76
CA LYS A 88 27.19 -0.86 18.67
C LYS A 88 28.65 -1.27 18.46
N ASP A 89 28.87 -2.51 18.00
CA ASP A 89 30.22 -3.09 17.88
C ASP A 89 30.90 -2.77 16.53
N THR A 90 30.13 -2.68 15.45
CA THR A 90 30.66 -2.51 14.08
C THR A 90 30.29 -1.17 13.47
N ASN A 91 29.43 -0.36 14.09
CA ASN A 91 28.85 0.85 13.54
C ASN A 91 28.06 0.61 12.21
N GLU A 92 27.75 -0.64 11.90
CA GLU A 92 27.02 -1.06 10.72
C GLU A 92 25.54 -0.73 10.86
N ARG A 93 24.96 -0.16 9.82
CA ARG A 93 23.53 0.16 9.73
C ARG A 93 22.79 -1.09 9.29
N ILE A 94 21.80 -1.53 10.06
CA ILE A 94 20.94 -2.66 9.77
C ILE A 94 19.50 -2.17 9.67
N GLU A 95 18.80 -2.63 8.67
CA GLU A 95 17.38 -2.40 8.53
C GLU A 95 16.58 -3.60 9.04
N ASN A 96 15.45 -3.30 9.65
CA ASN A 96 14.54 -4.32 10.17
C ASN A 96 13.10 -3.91 9.86
N ARG A 97 12.31 -4.87 9.42
CA ARG A 97 10.88 -4.72 9.22
C ARG A 97 10.14 -5.91 9.81
N THR A 98 8.97 -5.67 10.34
CA THR A 98 8.05 -6.72 10.77
C THR A 98 6.86 -6.74 9.83
N ILE A 99 6.42 -7.93 9.44
CA ILE A 99 5.12 -8.15 8.81
C ILE A 99 4.31 -9.12 9.66
N SER A 100 2.99 -9.08 9.56
CA SER A 100 2.10 -10.10 10.10
C SER A 100 1.56 -10.94 8.97
N VAL A 101 1.54 -12.26 9.17
CA VAL A 101 1.01 -13.23 8.20
C VAL A 101 0.02 -14.15 8.87
N TYR A 102 -0.83 -14.80 8.09
CA TYR A 102 -1.82 -15.73 8.61
C TYR A 102 -2.06 -16.92 7.67
N ASP A 103 -2.58 -17.99 8.25
CA ASP A 103 -3.16 -19.15 7.56
C ASP A 103 -4.47 -19.59 8.24
N ALA A 104 -4.98 -20.75 7.89
CA ALA A 104 -6.16 -21.33 8.53
C ALA A 104 -5.96 -21.68 10.02
N GLY A 105 -4.73 -21.80 10.48
CA GLY A 105 -4.37 -22.15 11.86
C GLY A 105 -4.14 -20.98 12.79
N GLY A 106 -3.93 -19.77 12.25
CA GLY A 106 -3.67 -18.59 13.05
C GLY A 106 -2.85 -17.51 12.36
N SER A 107 -2.27 -16.61 13.14
CA SER A 107 -1.41 -15.53 12.65
C SER A 107 -0.10 -15.46 13.44
N ILE A 108 0.97 -15.02 12.79
CA ILE A 108 2.29 -14.88 13.39
C ILE A 108 3.03 -13.69 12.78
N LYS A 109 3.97 -13.10 13.54
CA LYS A 109 4.85 -12.05 13.03
C LYS A 109 6.06 -12.66 12.35
N VAL A 110 6.50 -12.06 11.25
CA VAL A 110 7.72 -12.39 10.53
C VAL A 110 8.65 -11.18 10.57
N ARG A 111 9.92 -11.41 10.89
CA ARG A 111 10.93 -10.38 10.92
C ARG A 111 11.80 -10.47 9.67
N LEU A 112 11.89 -9.36 8.96
CA LEU A 112 12.69 -9.16 7.76
C LEU A 112 13.91 -8.32 8.09
N TRP A 113 15.02 -8.59 7.44
CA TRP A 113 16.29 -7.92 7.66
C TRP A 113 16.89 -7.46 6.35
N ASP A 114 17.53 -6.29 6.38
CA ASP A 114 18.30 -5.70 5.27
C ASP A 114 17.55 -5.75 3.92
N ASN A 115 18.06 -6.42 2.93
CA ASN A 115 17.46 -6.46 1.58
C ASN A 115 16.02 -6.97 1.55
N LEU A 116 15.61 -7.78 2.53
CA LEU A 116 14.23 -8.28 2.60
C LEU A 116 13.23 -7.24 3.13
N THR A 117 13.69 -6.11 3.67
CA THR A 117 12.80 -5.09 4.23
C THR A 117 11.93 -4.41 3.16
N HIS A 118 12.38 -4.40 1.91
CA HIS A 118 11.70 -3.77 0.77
C HIS A 118 10.91 -4.74 -0.11
N VAL A 119 10.98 -6.05 0.17
CA VAL A 119 10.37 -7.11 -0.66
C VAL A 119 8.85 -6.94 -0.85
N ILE A 120 8.19 -6.29 0.11
CA ILE A 120 6.74 -6.03 0.06
C ILE A 120 6.40 -5.05 -1.06
N GLU A 121 7.13 -3.93 -1.14
CA GLU A 121 6.95 -2.91 -2.17
C GLU A 121 7.44 -3.40 -3.53
N GLU A 122 8.60 -4.05 -3.58
CA GLU A 122 9.18 -4.61 -4.81
C GLU A 122 8.24 -5.61 -5.50
N ASN A 123 7.57 -6.46 -4.71
CA ASN A 123 6.59 -7.41 -5.22
C ASN A 123 5.15 -6.89 -5.16
N ARG A 124 4.93 -5.62 -4.76
CA ARG A 124 3.61 -4.97 -4.68
C ARG A 124 2.58 -5.75 -3.87
N LEU A 125 3.05 -6.38 -2.79
CA LEU A 125 2.23 -7.24 -1.96
C LEU A 125 1.24 -6.42 -1.12
N LYS A 126 0.01 -6.91 -1.04
CA LYS A 126 -1.11 -6.30 -0.30
C LYS A 126 -1.66 -7.27 0.75
N PRO A 127 -2.36 -6.76 1.77
CA PRO A 127 -3.11 -7.62 2.68
C PRO A 127 -4.03 -8.59 1.94
N GLY A 128 -3.97 -9.86 2.33
CA GLY A 128 -4.70 -10.94 1.68
C GLY A 128 -3.92 -11.70 0.59
N ASP A 129 -2.83 -11.16 0.07
CA ASP A 129 -2.02 -11.83 -0.94
C ASP A 129 -1.36 -13.08 -0.40
N LEU A 130 -1.36 -14.14 -1.20
CA LEU A 130 -0.63 -15.37 -0.93
C LEU A 130 0.85 -15.17 -1.16
N ILE A 131 1.66 -15.57 -0.18
CA ILE A 131 3.11 -15.50 -0.23
C ILE A 131 3.73 -16.82 0.21
N GLN A 132 4.87 -17.13 -0.36
CA GLN A 132 5.73 -18.24 0.03
C GLN A 132 6.92 -17.68 0.82
N LEU A 133 7.11 -18.17 2.03
CA LEU A 133 8.27 -17.90 2.87
C LEU A 133 9.18 -19.12 2.82
N ASN A 134 10.44 -18.94 2.43
CA ASN A 134 11.41 -20.03 2.32
C ASN A 134 12.55 -19.87 3.33
N ASN A 135 13.07 -21.02 3.78
CA ASN A 135 14.20 -21.10 4.70
C ASN A 135 14.00 -20.29 6.00
N CYS A 136 12.83 -20.47 6.61
CA CYS A 136 12.45 -19.77 7.83
C CYS A 136 12.90 -20.52 9.08
N TYR A 137 13.04 -19.79 10.18
CA TYR A 137 13.21 -20.35 11.50
C TYR A 137 12.47 -19.53 12.55
N VAL A 138 12.08 -20.18 13.66
CA VAL A 138 11.28 -19.56 14.71
C VAL A 138 12.15 -19.25 15.93
N LYS A 139 12.13 -18.00 16.36
CA LYS A 139 12.75 -17.53 17.60
C LYS A 139 11.72 -17.05 18.61
N SER A 140 12.14 -16.90 19.85
CA SER A 140 11.38 -16.16 20.88
C SER A 140 11.55 -14.66 20.64
N ALA A 141 10.47 -13.91 20.58
CA ALA A 141 10.49 -12.46 20.66
C ALA A 141 10.73 -11.99 22.11
N LEU A 142 10.96 -10.69 22.32
CA LEU A 142 11.21 -10.11 23.65
C LEU A 142 10.05 -10.36 24.64
N ASN A 143 8.84 -10.52 24.16
CA ASN A 143 7.65 -10.84 24.96
C ASN A 143 7.41 -12.34 25.14
N GLY A 144 8.37 -13.19 24.77
CA GLY A 144 8.27 -14.65 24.86
C GLY A 144 7.44 -15.31 23.75
N LYS A 145 6.74 -14.56 22.90
CA LYS A 145 5.94 -15.12 21.81
C LYS A 145 6.82 -15.59 20.63
N PRO A 146 6.42 -16.61 19.88
CA PRO A 146 7.14 -17.04 18.70
C PRO A 146 7.11 -15.95 17.61
N ILE A 147 8.23 -15.80 16.91
CA ILE A 147 8.37 -14.94 15.73
C ILE A 147 9.19 -15.67 14.67
N ILE A 148 8.73 -15.62 13.43
CA ILE A 148 9.46 -16.16 12.28
C ILE A 148 10.56 -15.17 11.89
N ASN A 149 11.74 -15.71 11.55
CA ASN A 149 12.82 -14.99 10.89
C ASN A 149 13.15 -15.72 9.58
N ILE A 150 13.53 -14.98 8.56
CA ILE A 150 14.05 -15.55 7.33
C ILE A 150 15.53 -15.86 7.52
N GLY A 151 15.96 -17.06 7.15
CA GLY A 151 17.36 -17.51 7.23
C GLY A 151 18.22 -16.94 6.10
N GLU A 152 19.51 -17.17 6.18
CA GLU A 152 20.47 -16.81 5.12
C GLU A 152 20.10 -17.54 3.83
N GLY A 153 20.00 -16.79 2.71
CA GLY A 153 19.53 -17.32 1.42
C GLY A 153 18.03 -17.61 1.33
N GLY A 154 17.27 -17.36 2.42
CA GLY A 154 15.82 -17.41 2.39
C GLY A 154 15.21 -16.17 1.73
N ASN A 155 13.96 -16.28 1.28
CA ASN A 155 13.27 -15.20 0.58
C ASN A 155 11.75 -15.26 0.76
N ILE A 156 11.08 -14.22 0.28
CA ILE A 156 9.62 -14.09 0.20
C ILE A 156 9.25 -13.90 -1.26
N TYR A 157 8.28 -14.68 -1.73
CA TYR A 157 7.79 -14.61 -3.10
C TYR A 157 6.27 -14.51 -3.11
N PRO A 158 5.67 -13.81 -4.08
CA PRO A 158 4.26 -14.00 -4.41
C PRO A 158 4.01 -15.50 -4.71
N TYR A 159 2.95 -16.06 -4.17
CA TYR A 159 2.59 -17.44 -4.46
C TYR A 159 1.54 -17.46 -5.57
N GLU A 160 1.92 -17.95 -6.74
CA GLU A 160 1.06 -18.01 -7.92
C GLU A 160 0.04 -19.17 -7.89
N GLY A 161 0.17 -20.08 -6.92
CA GLY A 161 -0.76 -21.19 -6.75
C GLY A 161 -2.07 -20.75 -6.07
N ASN A 162 -3.14 -21.46 -6.38
CA ASN A 162 -4.44 -21.23 -5.77
C ASN A 162 -4.62 -22.15 -4.55
N ASP A 163 -4.14 -21.74 -3.38
CA ASP A 163 -4.31 -22.50 -2.14
C ASP A 163 -5.60 -22.08 -1.44
N ILE A 164 -6.70 -22.76 -1.81
CA ILE A 164 -8.04 -22.52 -1.24
C ILE A 164 -8.18 -22.93 0.24
N THR A 165 -7.17 -23.58 0.82
CA THR A 165 -7.18 -23.96 2.24
C THR A 165 -6.88 -22.80 3.18
N ILE A 166 -6.27 -21.73 2.66
CA ILE A 166 -5.98 -20.51 3.42
C ILE A 166 -7.06 -19.47 3.09
N PRO A 167 -7.93 -19.13 4.06
CA PRO A 167 -9.02 -18.19 3.82
C PRO A 167 -8.49 -16.83 3.36
N ASP A 168 -9.25 -16.14 2.52
CA ASP A 168 -8.99 -14.76 2.17
C ASP A 168 -9.32 -13.81 3.33
N LEU A 169 -9.15 -12.50 3.11
CA LEU A 169 -9.46 -11.51 4.14
C LEU A 169 -10.93 -11.51 4.53
N ASP A 170 -11.85 -11.76 3.59
CA ASP A 170 -13.27 -11.80 3.89
C ASP A 170 -13.60 -13.02 4.78
N GLY A 171 -12.96 -14.16 4.53
CA GLY A 171 -13.12 -15.38 5.33
C GLY A 171 -12.63 -15.27 6.78
N ILE A 172 -11.71 -14.34 7.08
CA ILE A 172 -11.22 -14.09 8.44
C ILE A 172 -11.78 -12.81 9.08
N THR A 173 -12.54 -12.02 8.31
CA THR A 173 -13.18 -10.79 8.80
C THR A 173 -14.31 -11.13 9.76
N SER A 174 -14.27 -10.55 10.94
CA SER A 174 -15.33 -10.68 11.95
C SER A 174 -16.08 -9.37 12.08
N ASN A 175 -17.41 -9.42 12.06
CA ASN A 175 -18.22 -8.27 12.48
C ASN A 175 -18.04 -8.03 13.98
N ILE A 176 -18.18 -6.77 14.43
CA ILE A 176 -18.05 -6.43 15.86
C ILE A 176 -18.99 -7.24 16.76
N ASP A 177 -20.11 -7.74 16.26
CA ASP A 177 -21.03 -8.59 17.01
C ASP A 177 -20.42 -9.91 17.46
N ASN A 178 -19.41 -10.38 16.69
CA ASN A 178 -18.71 -11.64 16.95
C ASN A 178 -17.47 -11.48 17.85
N VAL A 179 -17.19 -10.26 18.32
CA VAL A 179 -16.08 -10.00 19.25
C VAL A 179 -16.48 -10.46 20.64
N LYS A 180 -15.91 -11.59 21.10
CA LYS A 180 -16.24 -12.23 22.39
C LYS A 180 -15.02 -12.58 23.23
N SER A 181 -13.82 -12.30 22.74
CA SER A 181 -12.55 -12.59 23.41
C SER A 181 -11.44 -11.69 22.89
N GLU A 182 -10.38 -11.58 23.65
CA GLU A 182 -9.13 -10.95 23.18
C GLU A 182 -8.57 -11.68 21.96
N LYS A 183 -8.04 -10.92 21.03
CA LYS A 183 -7.45 -11.46 19.79
C LYS A 183 -6.35 -10.52 19.28
N GLU A 184 -5.21 -11.10 18.94
CA GLU A 184 -4.13 -10.42 18.20
C GLU A 184 -4.38 -10.54 16.69
N ASN A 185 -3.89 -9.58 15.92
CA ASN A 185 -3.98 -9.58 14.45
C ASN A 185 -5.42 -9.82 13.94
N ALA A 186 -6.40 -9.21 14.60
CA ALA A 186 -7.79 -9.32 14.22
C ALA A 186 -8.09 -8.52 12.94
N VAL A 187 -9.06 -9.02 12.17
CA VAL A 187 -9.67 -8.30 11.06
C VAL A 187 -11.13 -8.06 11.41
N ILE A 188 -11.52 -6.81 11.59
CA ILE A 188 -12.81 -6.42 12.15
C ILE A 188 -13.52 -5.49 11.19
N SER A 189 -14.80 -5.76 10.91
CA SER A 189 -15.68 -4.87 10.15
C SER A 189 -16.74 -4.25 11.03
N GLY A 190 -17.15 -3.03 10.69
CA GLY A 190 -18.24 -2.29 11.33
C GLY A 190 -18.41 -0.93 10.68
N LEU A 191 -19.36 -0.15 11.20
CA LEU A 191 -19.62 1.22 10.79
C LEU A 191 -18.95 2.20 11.75
N ILE A 192 -18.35 3.27 11.23
CA ILE A 192 -17.86 4.37 12.06
C ILE A 192 -19.06 5.04 12.73
N SER A 193 -19.11 5.05 14.05
CA SER A 193 -20.25 5.59 14.81
C SER A 193 -19.93 6.85 15.62
N SER A 194 -18.71 7.35 15.58
CA SER A 194 -18.35 8.65 16.14
C SER A 194 -17.30 9.36 15.30
N ILE A 195 -17.31 10.68 15.33
CA ILE A 195 -16.29 11.49 14.65
C ILE A 195 -14.91 11.12 15.22
N PRO A 196 -13.94 10.75 14.37
CA PRO A 196 -12.58 10.48 14.80
C PRO A 196 -11.96 11.70 15.50
N ARG A 197 -11.25 11.47 16.60
CA ARG A 197 -10.57 12.52 17.35
C ARG A 197 -9.13 12.12 17.64
N ILE A 198 -8.19 13.04 17.41
CA ILE A 198 -6.82 12.88 17.88
C ILE A 198 -6.75 13.33 19.33
N ILE A 199 -6.23 12.47 20.18
CA ILE A 199 -5.96 12.75 21.59
C ILE A 199 -4.45 12.74 21.78
N GLU A 200 -3.90 13.87 22.21
CA GLU A 200 -2.51 13.99 22.63
C GLU A 200 -2.40 13.71 24.13
N PHE A 201 -1.42 12.92 24.49
CA PHE A 201 -1.13 12.60 25.89
C PHE A 201 0.36 12.43 26.11
N THR A 202 0.79 12.54 27.34
CA THR A 202 2.16 12.25 27.75
C THR A 202 2.19 10.88 28.41
N ASP A 203 3.04 9.99 27.89
CA ASP A 203 3.19 8.66 28.48
C ASP A 203 3.95 8.69 29.81
N SER A 204 4.06 7.53 30.46
CA SER A 204 4.76 7.39 31.76
C SER A 204 6.26 7.70 31.70
N ARG A 205 6.84 7.83 30.49
CA ARG A 205 8.25 8.19 30.25
C ARG A 205 8.41 9.68 29.93
N GLY A 206 7.32 10.45 29.92
CA GLY A 206 7.34 11.87 29.56
C GLY A 206 7.32 12.14 28.05
N GLU A 207 7.13 11.13 27.21
CA GLU A 207 7.04 11.30 25.76
C GLU A 207 5.63 11.70 25.35
N ARG A 208 5.52 12.73 24.50
CA ARG A 208 4.24 13.12 23.88
C ARG A 208 3.87 12.08 22.82
N LYS A 209 2.66 11.55 22.92
CA LYS A 209 2.09 10.56 22.01
C LYS A 209 0.72 11.00 21.53
N LYS A 210 0.33 10.51 20.37
CA LYS A 210 -0.99 10.72 19.80
C LYS A 210 -1.70 9.40 19.66
N SER A 211 -3.01 9.41 19.89
CA SER A 211 -3.88 8.31 19.49
C SER A 211 -5.12 8.87 18.79
N LEU A 212 -5.50 8.26 17.70
CA LEU A 212 -6.77 8.50 17.07
C LEU A 212 -7.83 7.61 17.72
N GLN A 213 -8.92 8.21 18.13
CA GLN A 213 -10.03 7.50 18.79
C GLN A 213 -11.33 7.71 18.04
N THR A 214 -12.06 6.62 17.85
CA THR A 214 -13.41 6.61 17.29
C THR A 214 -14.18 5.42 17.87
N MET A 215 -15.43 5.25 17.44
CA MET A 215 -16.27 4.11 17.79
C MET A 215 -16.69 3.39 16.52
N LEU A 216 -16.67 2.07 16.54
CA LEU A 216 -17.35 1.24 15.56
C LEU A 216 -18.69 0.77 16.11
N SER A 217 -19.70 0.72 15.25
CA SER A 217 -20.99 0.09 15.55
C SER A 217 -21.26 -1.07 14.58
N ASN A 218 -22.18 -1.94 14.98
CA ASN A 218 -22.84 -2.84 14.05
C ASN A 218 -23.90 -2.09 13.24
N ASP A 219 -24.54 -2.77 12.29
CA ASP A 219 -25.52 -2.17 11.38
C ASP A 219 -26.77 -1.67 12.12
N SER A 220 -27.19 -2.32 13.23
CA SER A 220 -28.30 -1.89 14.06
C SER A 220 -27.97 -0.74 15.01
N GLY A 221 -26.70 -0.47 15.26
CA GLY A 221 -26.22 0.56 16.18
C GLY A 221 -26.27 0.17 17.66
N ASP A 222 -26.72 -1.04 17.99
CA ASP A 222 -26.91 -1.51 19.39
C ASP A 222 -25.57 -1.80 20.06
N ARG A 223 -24.62 -2.33 19.30
CA ARG A 223 -23.29 -2.66 19.78
C ARG A 223 -22.28 -1.64 19.28
N LYS A 224 -21.47 -1.13 20.21
CA LYS A 224 -20.41 -0.18 19.90
C LYS A 224 -19.11 -0.61 20.59
N LEU A 225 -18.01 -0.56 19.85
CA LEU A 225 -16.68 -0.82 20.38
C LEU A 225 -15.80 0.41 20.16
N ARG A 226 -15.06 0.78 21.20
CA ARG A 226 -14.05 1.84 21.10
C ARG A 226 -12.88 1.36 20.23
N VAL A 227 -12.43 2.23 19.33
CA VAL A 227 -11.24 2.05 18.52
C VAL A 227 -10.20 3.06 18.95
N ALA A 228 -9.00 2.60 19.28
CA ALA A 228 -7.86 3.44 19.61
C ALA A 228 -6.67 3.05 18.71
N LEU A 229 -6.29 3.95 17.80
CA LEU A 229 -5.19 3.75 16.86
C LEU A 229 -3.99 4.59 17.34
N TRP A 230 -2.89 3.90 17.62
CA TRP A 230 -1.68 4.49 18.19
C TRP A 230 -0.65 4.83 17.11
N ASN A 231 -0.03 5.99 17.20
CA ASN A 231 0.95 6.50 16.23
C ASN A 231 0.40 6.68 14.81
N ILE A 232 -0.91 6.89 14.68
CA ILE A 232 -1.57 7.21 13.42
C ILE A 232 -1.96 8.68 13.44
N ASP A 233 -1.56 9.41 12.41
CA ASP A 233 -1.94 10.80 12.20
C ASP A 233 -3.26 10.88 11.42
N GLU A 234 -3.98 12.00 11.59
CA GLU A 234 -5.23 12.25 10.86
C GLU A 234 -5.04 12.22 9.35
N ASP A 235 -3.89 12.70 8.86
CA ASP A 235 -3.54 12.68 7.44
C ASP A 235 -3.35 11.27 6.86
N SER A 236 -3.10 10.26 7.70
CA SER A 236 -2.98 8.86 7.29
C SER A 236 -4.32 8.14 7.19
N LEU A 237 -5.41 8.78 7.61
CA LEU A 237 -6.76 8.23 7.49
C LEU A 237 -7.34 8.45 6.11
N PRO A 238 -8.20 7.54 5.64
CA PRO A 238 -9.02 7.78 4.46
C PRO A 238 -9.83 9.07 4.62
N LYS A 239 -9.92 9.89 3.55
CA LYS A 239 -10.66 11.16 3.54
C LYS A 239 -12.09 11.04 4.06
N PHE A 240 -12.73 9.92 3.82
CA PHE A 240 -14.12 9.62 4.18
C PHE A 240 -14.23 8.69 5.39
N PHE A 241 -13.21 8.65 6.25
CA PHE A 241 -13.29 8.03 7.57
C PHE A 241 -14.25 8.83 8.49
N GLN A 242 -15.54 8.70 8.22
CA GLN A 242 -16.63 9.51 8.79
C GLN A 242 -17.74 8.62 9.36
N ILE A 243 -18.69 9.24 10.06
CA ILE A 243 -19.84 8.54 10.67
C ILE A 243 -20.64 7.78 9.60
N ASN A 244 -21.11 6.59 9.97
CA ASN A 244 -21.87 5.63 9.16
C ASN A 244 -21.11 5.02 7.98
N PHE A 245 -19.80 5.23 7.90
CA PHE A 245 -19.00 4.64 6.85
C PHE A 245 -18.57 3.21 7.19
N PRO A 246 -18.80 2.22 6.30
CA PRO A 246 -18.39 0.85 6.53
C PRO A 246 -16.88 0.70 6.32
N VAL A 247 -16.20 0.21 7.35
CA VAL A 247 -14.75 0.00 7.35
C VAL A 247 -14.39 -1.42 7.74
N ARG A 248 -13.21 -1.84 7.31
CA ARG A 248 -12.50 -3.01 7.79
C ARG A 248 -11.17 -2.57 8.39
N ILE A 249 -10.94 -2.93 9.65
CA ILE A 249 -9.68 -2.69 10.35
C ILE A 249 -8.89 -3.98 10.33
N ILE A 250 -7.72 -3.96 9.71
CA ILE A 250 -6.86 -5.12 9.49
C ILE A 250 -5.65 -5.04 10.41
N GLY A 251 -5.30 -6.15 11.07
CA GLY A 251 -4.13 -6.23 11.96
C GLY A 251 -4.33 -5.56 13.32
N ALA A 252 -5.57 -5.37 13.74
CA ALA A 252 -5.90 -4.81 15.05
C ALA A 252 -5.74 -5.83 16.17
N ARG A 253 -5.70 -5.33 17.40
CA ARG A 253 -5.74 -6.11 18.63
C ARG A 253 -7.04 -5.86 19.36
N ILE A 254 -7.76 -6.92 19.70
CA ILE A 254 -8.92 -6.85 20.59
C ILE A 254 -8.44 -7.05 22.02
N LYS A 255 -8.84 -6.16 22.90
CA LYS A 255 -8.57 -6.23 24.34
C LYS A 255 -9.87 -6.10 25.14
N GLU A 256 -9.84 -6.59 26.36
CA GLU A 256 -10.90 -6.29 27.33
C GLU A 256 -10.98 -4.78 27.58
N GLY A 257 -12.19 -4.24 27.58
CA GLY A 257 -12.44 -2.84 27.84
C GLY A 257 -12.30 -2.49 29.31
N ASN A 258 -11.93 -1.25 29.61
CA ASN A 258 -11.88 -0.79 30.99
C ASN A 258 -13.23 -0.22 31.42
N LEU A 259 -14.02 -1.03 32.12
CA LEU A 259 -15.37 -0.67 32.60
C LEU A 259 -15.37 0.55 33.54
N GLN A 260 -14.27 0.84 34.23
CA GLN A 260 -14.14 2.00 35.11
C GLN A 260 -14.21 3.33 34.36
N TYR A 261 -13.84 3.32 33.07
CA TYR A 261 -13.92 4.49 32.19
C TYR A 261 -15.14 4.50 31.28
N GLY A 262 -16.13 3.63 31.53
CA GLY A 262 -17.35 3.54 30.73
C GLY A 262 -17.14 2.94 29.34
N ASN A 263 -16.00 2.25 29.13
CA ASN A 263 -15.73 1.53 27.91
C ASN A 263 -16.53 0.21 27.92
N GLY A 264 -16.93 -0.27 26.74
CA GLY A 264 -17.64 -1.55 26.60
C GLY A 264 -16.81 -2.76 27.00
N ASP A 265 -17.35 -3.96 26.81
CA ASP A 265 -16.70 -5.23 27.18
C ASP A 265 -15.33 -5.42 26.49
N TYR A 266 -15.20 -4.93 25.27
CA TYR A 266 -13.98 -5.01 24.46
C TYR A 266 -13.66 -3.68 23.79
N GLU A 267 -12.37 -3.52 23.46
CA GLU A 267 -11.83 -2.39 22.69
C GLU A 267 -10.98 -2.91 21.53
N ILE A 268 -10.94 -2.14 20.45
CA ILE A 268 -10.10 -2.38 19.28
C ILE A 268 -8.90 -1.43 19.33
N HIS A 269 -7.70 -1.99 19.38
CA HIS A 269 -6.45 -1.24 19.38
C HIS A 269 -5.70 -1.48 18.09
N GLY A 270 -5.28 -0.42 17.41
CA GLY A 270 -4.40 -0.46 16.27
C GLY A 270 -3.04 0.18 16.56
N ASP A 271 -2.06 -0.14 15.76
CA ASP A 271 -0.70 0.42 15.79
C ASP A 271 -0.23 0.77 14.36
N GLU A 272 1.05 1.08 14.19
CA GLU A 272 1.66 1.45 12.90
C GLU A 272 1.47 0.39 11.79
N GLY A 273 1.18 -0.85 12.13
CA GLY A 273 0.90 -1.93 11.18
C GLY A 273 -0.61 -2.13 10.90
N THR A 274 -1.47 -1.34 11.53
CA THR A 274 -2.92 -1.46 11.34
C THR A 274 -3.36 -0.71 10.10
N ILE A 275 -4.17 -1.36 9.28
CA ILE A 275 -4.69 -0.80 8.03
C ILE A 275 -6.20 -0.61 8.18
N ILE A 276 -6.69 0.53 7.72
CA ILE A 276 -8.12 0.82 7.62
C ILE A 276 -8.51 0.77 6.15
N GLU A 277 -9.37 -0.15 5.82
CA GLU A 277 -9.91 -0.35 4.48
C GLU A 277 -11.37 0.09 4.43
N LEU A 278 -11.72 0.76 3.36
CA LEU A 278 -13.10 1.16 3.08
C LEU A 278 -13.81 0.04 2.36
N LYS A 279 -15.02 -0.29 2.78
CA LYS A 279 -15.77 -1.43 2.23
C LYS A 279 -16.71 -1.05 1.09
N GLU A 280 -17.11 0.21 1.02
CA GLU A 280 -18.12 0.67 0.05
C GLU A 280 -17.78 2.03 -0.54
N LYS A 281 -18.40 2.33 -1.67
CA LYS A 281 -18.33 3.65 -2.31
C LYS A 281 -19.14 4.65 -1.49
N PRO A 282 -18.55 5.76 -1.05
CA PRO A 282 -19.29 6.79 -0.31
C PRO A 282 -20.31 7.46 -1.21
N GLN A 283 -21.59 7.34 -0.89
CA GLN A 283 -22.68 7.89 -1.72
C GLN A 283 -22.81 9.42 -1.60
N ASP A 284 -22.38 10.00 -0.48
CA ASP A 284 -22.52 11.44 -0.19
C ASP A 284 -21.33 12.29 -0.67
N TYR A 285 -20.34 11.67 -1.36
CA TYR A 285 -19.18 12.38 -1.90
C TYR A 285 -19.28 12.57 -3.41
N GLU A 286 -18.81 13.71 -3.87
CA GLU A 286 -18.66 13.97 -5.29
C GLU A 286 -17.60 13.04 -5.90
N VAL A 287 -18.03 12.19 -6.80
CA VAL A 287 -17.16 11.27 -7.52
C VAL A 287 -16.75 11.93 -8.83
N HIS A 288 -15.44 12.01 -9.04
CA HIS A 288 -14.85 12.54 -10.25
C HIS A 288 -14.44 11.39 -11.16
N SER A 289 -15.01 11.38 -12.37
CA SER A 289 -14.64 10.42 -13.41
C SER A 289 -13.60 11.05 -14.32
N ILE A 290 -12.47 10.38 -14.51
CA ILE A 290 -11.31 10.88 -15.25
C ILE A 290 -10.76 9.78 -16.15
N ARG A 291 -10.62 10.06 -17.45
CA ARG A 291 -9.85 9.20 -18.36
C ARG A 291 -8.39 9.65 -18.35
N ILE A 292 -7.48 8.75 -18.08
CA ILE A 292 -6.04 9.00 -18.11
C ILE A 292 -5.55 9.01 -19.57
N ILE A 293 -4.87 10.08 -19.97
CA ILE A 293 -4.41 10.29 -21.34
C ILE A 293 -2.89 10.41 -21.48
N THR A 294 -2.14 10.30 -20.38
CA THR A 294 -0.68 10.25 -20.39
C THR A 294 -0.17 9.09 -19.53
N ASP A 295 1.03 8.61 -19.83
CA ASP A 295 1.75 7.75 -18.91
C ASP A 295 2.11 8.49 -17.63
N GLY A 296 2.18 7.75 -16.51
CA GLY A 296 2.53 8.32 -15.22
C GLY A 296 3.99 8.75 -15.15
N ARG A 297 4.24 10.00 -14.75
CA ARG A 297 5.59 10.52 -14.46
C ARG A 297 5.83 10.48 -12.95
N THR A 298 6.79 9.70 -12.51
CA THR A 298 7.14 9.61 -11.09
C THR A 298 8.13 10.70 -10.70
N GLU A 299 7.78 11.47 -9.67
CA GLU A 299 8.65 12.51 -9.10
C GLU A 299 8.45 12.58 -7.59
N ASN A 300 9.54 12.47 -6.82
CA ASN A 300 9.52 12.59 -5.35
C ASN A 300 8.46 11.71 -4.66
N GLY A 301 8.27 10.46 -5.11
CA GLY A 301 7.29 9.54 -4.54
C GLY A 301 5.83 9.82 -4.92
N THR A 302 5.61 10.71 -5.89
CA THR A 302 4.31 11.05 -6.45
C THR A 302 4.28 10.69 -7.92
N VAL A 303 3.18 10.13 -8.39
CA VAL A 303 2.96 9.87 -9.82
C VAL A 303 2.00 10.91 -10.37
N ASN A 304 2.40 11.61 -11.41
CA ASN A 304 1.62 12.66 -12.06
C ASN A 304 1.07 12.14 -13.40
N TYR A 305 -0.23 12.30 -13.60
CA TYR A 305 -0.93 11.99 -14.85
C TYR A 305 -1.67 13.22 -15.36
N ILE A 306 -1.91 13.27 -16.66
CA ILE A 306 -2.94 14.15 -17.22
C ILE A 306 -4.10 13.26 -17.65
N GLY A 307 -5.29 13.70 -17.34
CA GLY A 307 -6.54 13.08 -17.74
C GLY A 307 -7.50 14.09 -18.34
N ILE A 308 -8.66 13.60 -18.77
CA ILE A 308 -9.80 14.38 -19.19
C ILE A 308 -11.04 14.00 -18.40
N ASP A 309 -11.87 14.98 -18.08
CA ASP A 309 -13.18 14.75 -17.45
C ASP A 309 -14.27 14.48 -18.51
N LYS A 310 -15.50 14.24 -18.04
CA LYS A 310 -16.68 14.03 -18.91
C LYS A 310 -17.02 15.22 -19.80
N ASP A 311 -16.60 16.43 -19.42
CA ASP A 311 -16.84 17.68 -20.12
C ASP A 311 -15.67 18.07 -21.03
N LYS A 312 -14.72 17.15 -21.26
CA LYS A 312 -13.50 17.29 -22.07
C LYS A 312 -12.47 18.28 -21.53
N ASN A 313 -12.56 18.65 -20.25
CA ASN A 313 -11.55 19.49 -19.63
C ASN A 313 -10.32 18.67 -19.20
N LEU A 314 -9.14 19.27 -19.31
CA LEU A 314 -7.91 18.68 -18.81
C LEU A 314 -7.87 18.70 -17.29
N VAL A 315 -7.55 17.54 -16.71
CA VAL A 315 -7.39 17.32 -15.28
C VAL A 315 -5.98 16.83 -15.00
N TYR A 316 -5.29 17.47 -14.08
CA TYR A 316 -3.95 17.08 -13.63
C TYR A 316 -4.10 16.23 -12.36
N VAL A 317 -3.75 14.96 -12.46
CA VAL A 317 -3.87 14.01 -11.34
C VAL A 317 -2.52 13.83 -10.70
N ASN A 318 -2.44 14.17 -9.41
CA ASN A 318 -1.28 13.98 -8.56
C ASN A 318 -1.58 12.86 -7.57
N PHE A 319 -0.92 11.72 -7.74
CA PHE A 319 -1.14 10.54 -6.94
C PHE A 319 0.04 10.30 -5.99
N GLN A 320 -0.17 10.44 -4.66
CA GLN A 320 0.80 10.08 -3.63
C GLN A 320 0.70 8.58 -3.34
N GLY A 321 1.73 7.83 -3.70
CA GLY A 321 1.78 6.38 -3.61
C GLY A 321 1.90 5.72 -4.98
N ILE A 322 1.93 4.39 -5.00
CA ILE A 322 2.03 3.60 -6.22
C ILE A 322 0.65 3.03 -6.53
N SER A 323 0.07 3.43 -7.66
CA SER A 323 -1.15 2.80 -8.17
C SER A 323 -0.84 2.01 -9.44
N ASP A 324 -0.74 0.70 -9.29
CA ASP A 324 -0.59 -0.23 -10.42
C ASP A 324 -1.85 -0.36 -11.26
N LYS A 325 -2.96 0.15 -10.73
CA LYS A 325 -4.27 0.05 -11.37
C LYS A 325 -4.45 1.08 -12.46
N VAL A 326 -3.81 2.25 -12.34
CA VAL A 326 -4.01 3.38 -13.25
C VAL A 326 -3.03 3.26 -14.41
N THR A 327 -3.56 3.04 -15.61
CA THR A 327 -2.80 2.93 -16.86
C THR A 327 -3.32 3.90 -17.91
N LEU A 328 -2.55 4.10 -18.97
CA LEU A 328 -2.98 4.90 -20.11
C LEU A 328 -4.33 4.40 -20.67
N ASN A 329 -5.23 5.32 -20.96
CA ASN A 329 -6.62 5.11 -21.41
C ASN A 329 -7.59 4.52 -20.38
N SER A 330 -7.14 4.17 -19.15
CA SER A 330 -8.07 3.76 -18.10
C SER A 330 -8.99 4.92 -17.70
N ILE A 331 -10.25 4.61 -17.42
CA ILE A 331 -11.20 5.54 -16.81
C ILE A 331 -11.29 5.18 -15.34
N MET A 332 -11.11 6.17 -14.49
CA MET A 332 -11.23 5.98 -13.05
C MET A 332 -12.31 6.88 -12.47
N ASP A 333 -13.13 6.31 -11.61
CA ASP A 333 -13.95 7.03 -10.65
C ASP A 333 -13.14 7.21 -9.38
N CYS A 334 -13.00 8.45 -8.90
CA CYS A 334 -12.23 8.72 -7.68
C CYS A 334 -12.89 9.78 -6.80
N ILE A 335 -12.59 9.71 -5.50
CA ILE A 335 -12.89 10.77 -4.55
C ILE A 335 -11.55 11.36 -4.11
N PRO A 336 -11.21 12.56 -4.58
CA PRO A 336 -9.94 13.19 -4.28
C PRO A 336 -9.76 13.54 -2.81
N SER A 337 -8.54 13.44 -2.31
CA SER A 337 -8.19 13.99 -1.00
C SER A 337 -8.25 15.52 -1.00
N ARG A 338 -7.99 16.14 -2.16
CA ARG A 338 -8.04 17.58 -2.37
C ARG A 338 -8.24 17.88 -3.86
N ILE A 339 -8.93 18.99 -4.15
CA ILE A 339 -9.02 19.59 -5.48
C ILE A 339 -8.55 21.04 -5.40
N PHE A 340 -7.79 21.48 -6.38
CA PHE A 340 -7.41 22.87 -6.56
C PHE A 340 -7.44 23.24 -8.05
N GLY A 341 -8.48 23.96 -8.47
CA GLY A 341 -8.77 24.19 -9.88
C GLY A 341 -8.97 22.87 -10.63
N ASN A 342 -8.18 22.63 -11.65
CA ASN A 342 -8.16 21.38 -12.41
C ASN A 342 -7.12 20.35 -11.92
N MET A 343 -6.54 20.57 -10.76
CA MET A 343 -5.61 19.62 -10.10
C MET A 343 -6.36 18.76 -9.11
N VAL A 344 -6.22 17.47 -9.26
CA VAL A 344 -6.83 16.43 -8.41
C VAL A 344 -5.72 15.70 -7.65
N PHE A 345 -5.79 15.69 -6.33
CA PHE A 345 -4.82 15.03 -5.46
C PHE A 345 -5.41 13.76 -4.88
N LEU A 346 -4.75 12.64 -5.12
CA LEU A 346 -5.09 11.32 -4.61
C LEU A 346 -3.98 10.81 -3.68
N LYS A 347 -4.38 10.04 -2.67
CA LYS A 347 -3.50 9.28 -1.77
C LYS A 347 -3.76 7.79 -1.98
N GLU A 348 -2.90 6.93 -1.43
CA GLU A 348 -3.05 5.47 -1.51
C GLU A 348 -4.41 4.98 -0.98
N ASP A 349 -4.95 5.67 0.02
CA ASP A 349 -6.22 5.39 0.68
C ASP A 349 -7.41 6.14 0.08
N SER A 350 -7.21 6.93 -0.97
CA SER A 350 -8.31 7.58 -1.69
C SER A 350 -9.17 6.54 -2.40
N TYR A 351 -10.49 6.76 -2.39
CA TYR A 351 -11.38 5.94 -3.21
C TYR A 351 -10.97 6.05 -4.68
N LEU A 352 -10.76 4.90 -5.31
CA LEU A 352 -10.45 4.78 -6.71
C LEU A 352 -11.01 3.46 -7.25
N GLU A 353 -11.83 3.54 -8.29
CA GLU A 353 -12.40 2.41 -9.00
C GLU A 353 -12.16 2.60 -10.50
N LEU A 354 -11.67 1.56 -11.19
CA LEU A 354 -11.62 1.57 -12.63
C LEU A 354 -12.98 1.18 -13.19
N VAL A 355 -13.46 1.98 -14.13
CA VAL A 355 -14.77 1.78 -14.75
C VAL A 355 -14.62 1.65 -16.26
N GLU A 356 -15.50 0.84 -16.87
CA GLU A 356 -15.65 0.75 -18.31
C GLU A 356 -16.80 1.67 -18.73
N ASN A 357 -16.53 2.62 -19.61
CA ASN A 357 -17.55 3.54 -20.14
C ASN A 357 -17.23 3.94 -21.57
N ASP A 358 -17.85 3.28 -22.51
CA ASP A 358 -17.65 3.51 -23.96
C ASP A 358 -18.08 4.92 -24.42
N SER A 359 -18.96 5.58 -23.65
CA SER A 359 -19.42 6.94 -23.95
C SER A 359 -18.53 8.05 -23.36
N PHE A 360 -17.49 7.69 -22.61
CA PHE A 360 -16.58 8.67 -22.03
C PHE A 360 -15.66 9.24 -23.12
N PRO A 361 -15.43 10.59 -23.17
CA PRO A 361 -14.63 11.23 -24.21
C PRO A 361 -13.26 10.57 -24.41
N GLY A 362 -12.87 10.37 -25.65
CA GLY A 362 -11.54 9.93 -26.04
C GLY A 362 -10.57 11.10 -26.23
N LEU A 363 -9.27 10.82 -26.25
CA LEU A 363 -8.21 11.82 -26.47
C LEU A 363 -8.46 12.62 -27.78
N GLU A 364 -8.81 11.91 -28.86
CA GLU A 364 -9.00 12.52 -30.20
C GLU A 364 -10.12 13.56 -30.21
N GLU A 365 -11.14 13.41 -29.36
CA GLU A 365 -12.24 14.35 -29.22
C GLU A 365 -11.91 15.65 -28.49
N CYS A 366 -10.74 15.66 -27.79
CA CYS A 366 -10.29 16.77 -26.97
C CYS A 366 -9.18 17.60 -27.65
N ILE A 367 -8.78 17.24 -28.87
CA ILE A 367 -7.74 17.95 -29.62
C ILE A 367 -8.30 19.26 -30.12
N SER A 368 -7.69 20.37 -29.75
CA SER A 368 -8.04 21.71 -30.13
C SER A 368 -7.27 22.15 -31.39
N LYS A 369 -7.92 22.86 -32.27
CA LYS A 369 -7.28 23.58 -33.39
C LYS A 369 -6.74 24.92 -32.92
N ILE A 370 -5.62 25.38 -33.49
CA ILE A 370 -4.97 26.64 -33.09
C ILE A 370 -5.92 27.82 -33.12
N LYS A 371 -6.82 27.92 -34.14
CA LYS A 371 -7.82 28.99 -34.22
C LYS A 371 -8.82 29.04 -33.07
N ASP A 372 -9.02 27.90 -32.38
CA ASP A 372 -10.01 27.73 -31.32
C ASP A 372 -9.40 27.96 -29.93
N ILE A 373 -8.09 28.15 -29.85
CA ILE A 373 -7.34 28.42 -28.60
C ILE A 373 -7.46 29.92 -28.28
N LYS A 374 -8.30 30.28 -27.29
CA LYS A 374 -8.63 31.68 -27.01
C LYS A 374 -8.57 32.10 -25.56
N THR A 375 -8.76 31.17 -24.61
CA THR A 375 -8.87 31.50 -23.20
C THR A 375 -7.50 31.43 -22.55
N VAL A 376 -6.97 32.59 -22.17
CA VAL A 376 -5.70 32.70 -21.43
C VAL A 376 -5.87 32.07 -20.06
N GLY A 377 -4.92 31.23 -19.68
CA GLY A 377 -4.95 30.46 -18.43
C GLY A 377 -5.49 29.03 -18.59
N ASP A 378 -6.11 28.69 -19.71
CA ASP A 378 -6.56 27.34 -19.99
C ASP A 378 -5.45 26.50 -20.61
N SER A 379 -5.53 25.20 -20.36
CA SER A 379 -4.63 24.19 -20.95
C SER A 379 -5.32 23.44 -22.08
N TYR A 380 -4.57 23.11 -23.11
CA TYR A 380 -5.07 22.50 -24.34
C TYR A 380 -4.31 21.24 -24.71
N ILE A 381 -4.94 20.44 -25.55
CA ILE A 381 -4.33 19.34 -26.30
C ILE A 381 -4.30 19.77 -27.77
N ILE A 382 -3.13 19.75 -28.39
CA ILE A 382 -2.97 20.16 -29.78
C ILE A 382 -2.17 19.14 -30.59
N GLU A 383 -2.46 19.08 -31.88
CA GLU A 383 -1.61 18.47 -32.89
C GLU A 383 -1.11 19.54 -33.85
N SER A 384 0.18 19.57 -34.07
CA SER A 384 0.81 20.61 -34.87
C SER A 384 2.08 20.12 -35.57
N ILE A 385 2.60 20.94 -36.49
CA ILE A 385 3.88 20.75 -37.13
C ILE A 385 4.85 21.81 -36.61
N ILE A 386 6.09 21.42 -36.36
CA ILE A 386 7.17 22.37 -36.03
C ILE A 386 7.56 23.14 -37.27
N LEU A 387 7.33 24.45 -37.26
CA LEU A 387 7.56 25.32 -38.44
C LEU A 387 8.92 26.00 -38.44
N GLN A 388 9.51 26.18 -37.26
CA GLN A 388 10.82 26.80 -37.10
C GLN A 388 11.70 25.91 -36.21
N GLN A 389 13.04 25.95 -36.43
CA GLN A 389 13.96 25.24 -35.54
C GLN A 389 13.87 25.86 -34.15
N PRO A 390 13.71 25.07 -33.09
CA PRO A 390 13.71 25.57 -31.74
C PRO A 390 14.98 26.36 -31.42
N ASN A 391 14.81 27.54 -30.84
CA ASN A 391 15.91 28.41 -30.44
C ASN A 391 16.00 28.44 -28.91
N THR A 392 17.15 28.05 -28.36
CA THR A 392 17.38 28.00 -26.93
C THR A 392 18.25 29.19 -26.48
N THR A 393 17.80 29.89 -25.45
CA THR A 393 18.49 31.01 -24.85
C THR A 393 18.54 30.88 -23.34
N GLN A 394 19.57 31.52 -22.72
CA GLN A 394 19.64 31.62 -21.26
C GLN A 394 19.13 33.01 -20.83
N VAL A 395 18.20 33.00 -19.89
CA VAL A 395 17.61 34.24 -19.36
C VAL A 395 17.70 34.30 -17.85
N ASN A 396 17.93 35.49 -17.30
CA ASN A 396 17.87 35.73 -15.86
C ASN A 396 16.42 35.95 -15.44
N THR A 397 15.95 35.16 -14.48
CA THR A 397 14.64 35.37 -13.85
C THR A 397 14.66 36.64 -12.99
N LYS A 398 13.49 37.15 -12.59
CA LYS A 398 13.36 38.26 -11.66
C LYS A 398 14.10 38.05 -10.32
N ASN A 399 14.30 36.78 -9.96
CA ASN A 399 15.01 36.39 -8.73
C ASN A 399 16.53 36.21 -8.94
N GLY A 400 17.05 36.52 -10.12
CA GLY A 400 18.48 36.40 -10.45
C GLY A 400 18.95 34.99 -10.82
N GLU A 401 18.03 34.03 -10.95
CA GLU A 401 18.34 32.67 -11.39
C GLU A 401 18.49 32.61 -12.91
N LEU A 402 19.57 32.01 -13.40
CA LEU A 402 19.79 31.78 -14.82
C LEU A 402 19.04 30.50 -15.26
N VAL A 403 18.11 30.63 -16.17
CA VAL A 403 17.26 29.49 -16.65
C VAL A 403 17.30 29.41 -18.17
N SER A 404 17.20 28.17 -18.67
CA SER A 404 17.06 27.89 -20.10
C SER A 404 15.63 28.12 -20.56
N VAL A 405 15.46 28.75 -21.72
CA VAL A 405 14.18 28.96 -22.40
C VAL A 405 14.37 28.59 -23.85
N ALA A 406 13.54 27.70 -24.35
CA ALA A 406 13.47 27.39 -25.78
C ALA A 406 12.13 27.84 -26.33
N ASP A 407 12.12 28.35 -27.57
CA ASP A 407 10.91 28.69 -28.28
C ASP A 407 10.95 28.26 -29.74
N THR A 408 9.79 28.02 -30.29
CA THR A 408 9.60 27.66 -31.69
C THR A 408 8.24 28.15 -32.19
N LEU A 409 8.04 28.19 -33.49
CA LEU A 409 6.76 28.39 -34.11
C LEU A 409 6.18 27.03 -34.49
N ILE A 410 4.91 26.79 -34.12
CA ILE A 410 4.15 25.60 -34.48
C ILE A 410 2.90 26.00 -35.24
N GLY A 411 2.36 25.10 -36.07
CA GLY A 411 1.18 25.39 -36.87
C GLY A 411 0.35 24.13 -37.18
N ASP A 412 -0.91 24.38 -37.45
CA ASP A 412 -1.84 23.40 -38.01
C ASP A 412 -2.52 23.97 -39.27
N ASP A 413 -3.56 23.30 -39.77
CA ASP A 413 -4.35 23.78 -40.96
C ASP A 413 -5.18 25.04 -40.69
N THR A 414 -5.18 25.56 -39.44
CA THR A 414 -6.03 26.68 -39.02
C THR A 414 -5.27 27.93 -38.61
N GLY A 415 -3.99 27.80 -38.29
CA GLY A 415 -3.16 28.91 -37.82
C GLY A 415 -1.79 28.51 -37.32
N GLU A 416 -1.08 29.51 -36.85
CA GLU A 416 0.27 29.37 -36.28
C GLU A 416 0.34 30.05 -34.90
N ILE A 417 1.13 29.49 -33.98
CA ILE A 417 1.32 30.04 -32.64
C ILE A 417 2.73 29.73 -32.13
N ARG A 418 3.29 30.63 -31.32
CA ARG A 418 4.57 30.41 -30.66
C ARG A 418 4.41 29.42 -29.51
N LEU A 419 5.32 28.46 -29.42
CA LEU A 419 5.44 27.51 -28.32
C LEU A 419 6.72 27.79 -27.53
N VAL A 420 6.60 27.86 -26.20
CA VAL A 420 7.70 28.19 -25.30
C VAL A 420 7.83 27.13 -24.24
N GLY A 421 9.05 26.67 -23.98
CA GLY A 421 9.42 25.76 -22.88
C GLY A 421 10.45 26.43 -21.96
N TRP A 422 10.24 26.30 -20.65
CA TRP A 422 11.13 26.84 -19.62
C TRP A 422 11.84 25.69 -18.89
N ARG A 423 13.10 25.90 -18.51
CA ARG A 423 13.88 24.94 -17.72
C ARG A 423 13.94 23.57 -18.40
N ASP A 424 13.44 22.52 -17.75
CA ASP A 424 13.44 21.14 -18.28
C ASP A 424 12.64 21.00 -19.59
N SER A 425 11.52 21.74 -19.70
CA SER A 425 10.72 21.75 -20.92
C SER A 425 11.44 22.40 -22.12
N SER A 426 12.47 23.23 -21.88
CA SER A 426 13.31 23.76 -22.97
C SER A 426 14.12 22.65 -23.62
N ASN A 427 14.60 21.67 -22.85
CA ASN A 427 15.37 20.54 -23.35
C ASN A 427 14.50 19.58 -24.17
N GLU A 428 13.21 19.48 -23.88
CA GLU A 428 12.27 18.68 -24.68
C GLU A 428 12.02 19.36 -26.04
N LEU A 429 11.83 20.68 -26.07
CA LEU A 429 11.66 21.43 -27.31
C LEU A 429 12.91 21.38 -28.21
N GLU A 430 14.08 21.49 -27.64
CA GLU A 430 15.34 21.51 -28.39
C GLU A 430 15.57 20.24 -29.23
N LYS A 431 14.98 19.12 -28.83
CA LYS A 431 15.07 17.84 -29.56
C LYS A 431 14.23 17.78 -30.82
N LEU A 432 13.25 18.67 -30.97
CA LEU A 432 12.35 18.71 -32.10
C LEU A 432 13.00 19.35 -33.32
N LYS A 433 12.54 18.93 -34.50
CA LYS A 433 13.05 19.42 -35.79
C LYS A 433 11.92 20.02 -36.63
N VAL A 434 12.28 20.92 -37.51
CA VAL A 434 11.35 21.46 -38.49
C VAL A 434 10.75 20.32 -39.32
N GLY A 435 9.41 20.32 -39.40
CA GLY A 435 8.64 19.29 -40.09
C GLY A 435 8.15 18.16 -39.17
N ASP A 436 8.63 18.06 -37.92
CA ASP A 436 8.11 17.08 -36.97
C ASP A 436 6.63 17.34 -36.71
N ARG A 437 5.83 16.28 -36.78
CA ARG A 437 4.42 16.30 -36.39
C ARG A 437 4.34 15.86 -34.93
N VAL A 438 3.77 16.72 -34.09
CA VAL A 438 3.75 16.50 -32.66
C VAL A 438 2.35 16.62 -32.11
N ARG A 439 2.05 15.78 -31.11
CA ARG A 439 0.93 15.94 -30.19
C ARG A 439 1.46 16.48 -28.88
N ILE A 440 0.87 17.58 -28.42
CA ILE A 440 1.24 18.24 -27.16
C ILE A 440 0.03 18.23 -26.25
N ILE A 441 0.16 17.61 -25.07
CA ILE A 441 -0.90 17.48 -24.08
C ILE A 441 -0.59 18.40 -22.90
N GLY A 442 -1.56 19.22 -22.49
CA GLY A 442 -1.45 20.08 -21.30
C GLY A 442 -0.64 21.35 -21.53
N VAL A 443 -0.63 21.89 -22.75
CA VAL A 443 0.00 23.18 -23.06
C VAL A 443 -0.88 24.33 -22.61
N LEU A 444 -0.31 25.33 -21.94
CA LEU A 444 -1.01 26.48 -21.35
C LEU A 444 -1.00 27.67 -22.28
N LEU A 445 -2.18 28.31 -22.55
CA LEU A 445 -2.25 29.56 -23.26
C LEU A 445 -1.90 30.73 -22.34
N ASN A 446 -0.91 31.51 -22.72
CA ASN A 446 -0.46 32.69 -22.02
C ASN A 446 -0.42 33.92 -22.92
N THR A 447 -0.33 35.10 -22.30
CA THR A 447 0.02 36.32 -22.97
C THR A 447 1.55 36.49 -22.89
N GLY A 448 2.22 36.35 -24.01
CA GLY A 448 3.64 36.52 -24.13
C GLY A 448 4.11 37.96 -24.20
N ARG A 449 5.36 38.18 -24.63
CA ARG A 449 5.89 39.49 -24.87
C ARG A 449 5.08 40.27 -25.92
N GLU A 450 4.93 41.54 -25.75
CA GLU A 450 4.18 42.45 -26.65
C GLU A 450 2.66 42.16 -26.72
N GLY A 451 2.12 41.43 -25.75
CA GLY A 451 0.69 41.13 -25.70
C GLY A 451 0.21 40.08 -26.68
N LYS A 452 1.13 39.39 -27.37
CA LYS A 452 0.77 38.28 -28.30
C LYS A 452 0.49 37.01 -27.52
N LEU A 453 -0.46 36.21 -28.01
CA LEU A 453 -0.75 34.90 -27.43
C LEU A 453 0.40 33.93 -27.76
N GLU A 454 0.79 33.14 -26.75
CA GLU A 454 1.76 32.07 -26.89
C GLU A 454 1.35 30.86 -26.05
N LEU A 455 1.75 29.68 -26.48
CA LEU A 455 1.59 28.45 -25.74
C LEU A 455 2.84 28.18 -24.91
N THR A 456 2.66 27.84 -23.65
CA THR A 456 3.76 27.51 -22.74
C THR A 456 3.64 26.06 -22.29
N LEU A 457 4.74 25.30 -22.40
CA LEU A 457 4.85 23.99 -21.82
C LEU A 457 4.91 24.10 -20.29
N ARG A 458 4.04 23.37 -19.61
CA ARG A 458 4.11 23.17 -18.18
C ARG A 458 5.06 22.02 -17.88
N LYS A 459 5.49 21.90 -16.63
CA LYS A 459 6.29 20.78 -16.15
C LYS A 459 5.64 19.41 -16.45
N ASP A 460 4.30 19.35 -16.34
CA ASP A 460 3.52 18.14 -16.55
C ASP A 460 3.10 17.93 -18.02
N SER A 461 3.36 18.87 -18.92
CA SER A 461 3.04 18.75 -20.33
C SER A 461 3.75 17.54 -20.96
N SER A 462 3.10 16.89 -21.91
CA SER A 462 3.66 15.76 -22.65
C SER A 462 3.75 16.09 -24.13
N ILE A 463 4.89 15.78 -24.74
CA ILE A 463 5.11 15.91 -26.20
C ILE A 463 5.38 14.52 -26.75
N SER A 464 4.70 14.15 -27.80
CA SER A 464 4.92 12.91 -28.54
C SER A 464 4.96 13.17 -30.05
N ASN A 465 5.91 12.52 -30.75
CA ASN A 465 5.95 12.56 -32.21
C ASN A 465 4.83 11.69 -32.78
N LEU A 466 4.11 12.25 -33.76
CA LEU A 466 3.15 11.52 -34.55
C LEU A 466 3.88 10.99 -35.80
N LEU A 467 3.97 9.67 -35.92
CA LEU A 467 4.61 8.98 -37.05
C LEU A 467 3.89 9.26 -38.38
#